data_cd311fc422b36a8ffbf89c464bdbaafe
#
_entry.id   cd311fc422b36a8ffbf89c464bdbaafe
#
_cell.length_a   1.000
_cell.length_b   1.000
_cell.length_c   1.000
_cell.angle_alpha   90.00
_cell.angle_beta   90.00
_cell.angle_gamma   90.00
#
_symmetry.space_group_name_H-M   'P 1'
#
loop_
_entity.id
_entity.type
_entity.pdbx_description
1 polymer ?
#
loop_
_entity_poly.entity_id
_entity_poly.type
_entity_poly.pdbx_seq_one_letter_code
_entity_poly.pdbx_strand_id
1 'polypeptide(L)'
;MIVNRNTIREQNETIVLTAIINHPNTSRAAISHDSGLNKATVSEIVKKLLKEKLVVELGTGQSSIVGGRKPVLLKVNANGGYAMSLTITQTKISSLVCNLQGKIVAQYDLV
;
A
#
# COMPACT_ATOMS: atom_id res chain seq x y z
N MET A 1 -2.58 25.40 0.88
CA MET A 1 -1.86 24.31 0.19
C MET A 1 -2.03 24.45 -1.31
N ILE A 2 -0.94 24.45 -2.03
CA ILE A 2 -0.99 24.53 -3.50
C ILE A 2 -1.16 23.09 -4.02
N VAL A 3 -2.31 22.83 -4.66
CA VAL A 3 -2.56 21.54 -5.29
C VAL A 3 -1.99 21.58 -6.70
N ASN A 4 -1.03 20.71 -7.00
CA ASN A 4 -0.45 20.57 -8.32
C ASN A 4 -0.54 19.11 -8.79
N ARG A 5 -0.09 18.84 -10.01
CA ARG A 5 -0.15 17.50 -10.59
C ARG A 5 0.54 16.44 -9.72
N ASN A 6 1.68 16.78 -9.13
CA ASN A 6 2.43 15.85 -8.27
C ASN A 6 1.66 15.54 -6.99
N THR A 7 1.01 16.54 -6.38
CA THR A 7 0.20 16.36 -5.18
C THR A 7 -0.97 15.41 -5.44
N ILE A 8 -1.66 15.58 -6.58
CA ILE A 8 -2.77 14.71 -6.96
C ILE A 8 -2.27 13.28 -7.17
N ARG A 9 -1.13 13.12 -7.84
CA ARG A 9 -0.53 11.81 -8.06
C ARG A 9 -0.18 11.13 -6.75
N GLU A 10 0.43 11.84 -5.82
CA GLU A 10 0.77 11.32 -4.49
C GLU A 10 -0.47 10.92 -3.71
N GLN A 11 -1.55 11.69 -3.78
CA GLN A 11 -2.82 11.34 -3.15
C GLN A 11 -3.39 10.06 -3.74
N ASN A 12 -3.36 9.93 -5.06
CA ASN A 12 -3.85 8.72 -5.73
C ASN A 12 -3.01 7.50 -5.38
N GLU A 13 -1.70 7.64 -5.30
CA GLU A 13 -0.80 6.56 -4.85
C GLU A 13 -1.13 6.12 -3.43
N THR A 14 -1.40 7.09 -2.54
CA THR A 14 -1.79 6.80 -1.16
C THR A 14 -3.11 6.05 -1.11
N ILE A 15 -4.09 6.45 -1.91
CA ILE A 15 -5.39 5.77 -2.00
C ILE A 15 -5.20 4.31 -2.42
N VAL A 16 -4.43 4.08 -3.47
CA VAL A 16 -4.20 2.73 -3.99
C VAL A 16 -3.44 1.86 -2.98
N LEU A 17 -2.36 2.37 -2.43
CA LEU A 17 -1.55 1.62 -1.45
C LEU A 17 -2.36 1.31 -0.19
N THR A 18 -3.14 2.27 0.30
CA THR A 18 -4.01 2.07 1.47
C THR A 18 -5.05 0.99 1.19
N ALA A 19 -5.63 0.98 0.00
CA ALA A 19 -6.58 -0.06 -0.39
C ALA A 19 -5.94 -1.45 -0.37
N ILE A 20 -4.71 -1.58 -0.84
CA ILE A 20 -3.99 -2.85 -0.83
C ILE A 20 -3.65 -3.29 0.59
N ILE A 21 -3.25 -2.35 1.45
CA ILE A 21 -2.95 -2.65 2.86
C ILE A 21 -4.20 -3.13 3.60
N ASN A 22 -5.34 -2.46 3.39
CA ASN A 22 -6.57 -2.74 4.12
C ASN A 22 -7.34 -3.94 3.57
N HIS A 23 -7.11 -4.31 2.31
CA HIS A 23 -7.82 -5.40 1.66
C HIS A 23 -6.81 -6.39 1.05
N PRO A 24 -6.23 -7.28 1.87
CA PRO A 24 -5.34 -8.32 1.35
C PRO A 24 -6.05 -9.12 0.26
N ASN A 25 -5.30 -9.46 -0.79
CA ASN A 25 -5.84 -10.18 -1.95
C ASN A 25 -6.81 -9.34 -2.80
N THR A 26 -6.70 -8.03 -2.78
CA THR A 26 -7.45 -7.16 -3.68
C THR A 26 -6.91 -7.26 -5.12
N SER A 27 -7.59 -6.63 -6.06
CA SER A 27 -7.20 -6.58 -7.47
C SER A 27 -7.31 -5.16 -7.99
N ARG A 28 -6.72 -4.90 -9.17
CA ARG A 28 -6.83 -3.59 -9.82
C ARG A 28 -8.28 -3.19 -10.04
N ALA A 29 -9.11 -4.13 -10.48
CA ALA A 29 -10.52 -3.86 -10.71
C ALA A 29 -11.26 -3.50 -9.41
N ALA A 30 -10.99 -4.23 -8.33
CA ALA A 30 -11.59 -3.94 -7.02
C ALA A 30 -11.16 -2.57 -6.50
N ILE A 31 -9.88 -2.23 -6.64
CA ILE A 31 -9.36 -0.91 -6.22
C ILE A 31 -10.05 0.20 -7.02
N SER A 32 -10.17 0.04 -8.34
CA SER A 32 -10.83 1.02 -9.19
C SER A 32 -12.28 1.22 -8.77
N HIS A 33 -13.01 0.12 -8.55
CA HIS A 33 -14.42 0.15 -8.14
C HIS A 33 -14.58 0.88 -6.79
N ASP A 34 -13.75 0.53 -5.79
CA ASP A 34 -13.90 1.03 -4.44
C ASP A 34 -13.39 2.47 -4.26
N SER A 35 -12.38 2.85 -5.02
CA SER A 35 -11.75 4.17 -4.89
C SER A 35 -12.37 5.24 -5.79
N GLY A 36 -13.07 4.82 -6.85
CA GLY A 36 -13.55 5.74 -7.87
C GLY A 36 -12.48 6.17 -8.87
N LEU A 37 -11.25 5.72 -8.73
CA LEU A 37 -10.19 5.99 -9.70
C LEU A 37 -10.42 5.13 -10.95
N ASN A 38 -10.07 5.66 -12.13
CA ASN A 38 -10.23 4.88 -13.34
C ASN A 38 -9.18 3.75 -13.41
N LYS A 39 -9.47 2.74 -14.22
CA LYS A 39 -8.63 1.54 -14.32
C LYS A 39 -7.22 1.84 -14.82
N ALA A 40 -7.08 2.79 -15.73
CA ALA A 40 -5.78 3.18 -16.28
C ALA A 40 -4.90 3.79 -15.18
N THR A 41 -5.46 4.68 -14.36
CA THR A 41 -4.75 5.30 -13.23
C THR A 41 -4.33 4.25 -12.21
N VAL A 42 -5.24 3.36 -11.83
CA VAL A 42 -4.93 2.28 -10.88
C VAL A 42 -3.82 1.37 -11.44
N SER A 43 -3.90 0.98 -12.69
CA SER A 43 -2.89 0.11 -13.32
C SER A 43 -1.52 0.76 -13.35
N GLU A 44 -1.45 2.05 -13.65
CA GLU A 44 -0.20 2.79 -13.66
C GLU A 44 0.44 2.85 -12.26
N ILE A 45 -0.37 3.14 -11.26
CA ILE A 45 0.09 3.21 -9.88
C ILE A 45 0.54 1.84 -9.38
N VAL A 46 -0.23 0.79 -9.64
CA VAL A 46 0.15 -0.58 -9.23
C VAL A 46 1.45 -0.99 -9.89
N LYS A 47 1.62 -0.67 -11.18
CA LYS A 47 2.88 -0.93 -11.88
C LYS A 47 4.07 -0.28 -11.19
N LYS A 48 3.91 0.97 -10.74
CA LYS A 48 4.94 1.70 -9.99
C LYS A 48 5.23 1.03 -8.65
N LEU A 49 4.18 0.65 -7.90
CA LEU A 49 4.34 0.00 -6.60
C LEU A 49 5.01 -1.37 -6.71
N LEU A 50 4.71 -2.12 -7.77
CA LEU A 50 5.39 -3.39 -8.05
C LEU A 50 6.88 -3.18 -8.38
N LYS A 51 7.17 -2.16 -9.16
CA LYS A 51 8.55 -1.81 -9.53
C LYS A 51 9.36 -1.40 -8.29
N GLU A 52 8.74 -0.67 -7.37
CA GLU A 52 9.37 -0.24 -6.11
C GLU A 52 9.39 -1.35 -5.07
N LYS A 53 8.83 -2.51 -5.36
CA LYS A 53 8.76 -3.67 -4.47
C LYS A 53 7.97 -3.42 -3.18
N LEU A 54 7.04 -2.48 -3.21
CA LEU A 54 6.13 -2.21 -2.10
C LEU A 54 4.92 -3.16 -2.12
N VAL A 55 4.60 -3.69 -3.28
CA VAL A 55 3.48 -4.59 -3.52
C VAL A 55 3.97 -5.80 -4.31
N VAL A 56 3.34 -6.94 -4.11
CA VAL A 56 3.62 -8.16 -4.86
C VAL A 56 2.32 -8.72 -5.43
N GLU A 57 2.45 -9.47 -6.52
CA GLU A 57 1.34 -10.21 -7.11
C GLU A 57 1.33 -11.62 -6.52
N LEU A 58 0.13 -12.09 -6.13
CA LEU A 58 -0.04 -13.40 -5.48
C LEU A 58 -0.54 -14.50 -6.41
N GLY A 59 -0.74 -14.18 -7.68
CA GLY A 59 -1.38 -15.10 -8.61
C GLY A 59 -2.81 -14.69 -8.88
N THR A 60 -3.59 -15.58 -9.49
CA THR A 60 -4.93 -15.26 -9.95
C THR A 60 -5.98 -15.67 -8.94
N GLY A 61 -7.01 -14.85 -8.78
CA GLY A 61 -8.20 -15.17 -8.02
C GLY A 61 -9.17 -16.05 -8.82
N GLN A 62 -10.33 -16.29 -8.24
CA GLN A 62 -11.38 -17.05 -8.93
C GLN A 62 -11.98 -16.21 -10.05
N SER A 63 -12.28 -16.85 -11.19
CA SER A 63 -12.99 -16.19 -12.24
C SER A 63 -14.44 -15.92 -11.81
N SER A 64 -15.03 -14.83 -12.36
CA SER A 64 -16.42 -14.55 -12.10
C SER A 64 -17.31 -15.64 -12.73
N ILE A 65 -18.52 -15.78 -12.18
CA ILE A 65 -19.52 -16.75 -12.68
C ILE A 65 -19.85 -16.52 -14.16
N VAL A 66 -19.66 -15.29 -14.64
CA VAL A 66 -19.99 -14.91 -16.03
C VAL A 66 -18.83 -15.18 -17.00
N GLY A 67 -17.74 -15.78 -16.54
CA GLY A 67 -16.63 -16.16 -17.39
C GLY A 67 -15.71 -15.03 -17.78
N GLY A 68 -15.31 -14.21 -16.86
CA GLY A 68 -14.32 -13.15 -17.08
C GLY A 68 -12.89 -13.64 -16.85
N ARG A 69 -11.93 -12.77 -17.18
CA ARG A 69 -10.52 -13.00 -16.89
C ARG A 69 -10.32 -13.06 -15.37
N LYS A 70 -9.56 -14.04 -14.91
CA LYS A 70 -9.24 -14.14 -13.48
C LYS A 70 -8.43 -12.93 -13.04
N PRO A 71 -8.83 -12.25 -11.95
CA PRO A 71 -8.07 -11.11 -11.46
C PRO A 71 -6.72 -11.56 -10.88
N VAL A 72 -5.69 -10.74 -11.08
CA VAL A 72 -4.41 -10.91 -10.41
C VAL A 72 -4.52 -10.27 -9.03
N LEU A 73 -4.25 -11.06 -8.00
CA LEU A 73 -4.36 -10.60 -6.62
C LEU A 73 -3.12 -9.85 -6.20
N LEU A 74 -3.31 -8.82 -5.38
CA LEU A 74 -2.25 -7.93 -4.92
C LEU A 74 -2.14 -7.98 -3.40
N LYS A 75 -0.92 -7.86 -2.91
CA LYS A 75 -0.62 -7.83 -1.48
C LYS A 75 0.54 -6.88 -1.22
N VAL A 76 0.52 -6.21 -0.08
CA VAL A 76 1.69 -5.44 0.37
C VAL A 76 2.87 -6.38 0.60
N ASN A 77 4.06 -5.96 0.16
CA ASN A 77 5.29 -6.66 0.45
C ASN A 77 5.75 -6.23 1.85
N ALA A 78 5.61 -7.10 2.85
CA ALA A 78 5.91 -6.78 4.24
C ALA A 78 7.32 -6.19 4.41
N ASN A 79 8.28 -6.71 3.68
CA ASN A 79 9.69 -6.31 3.79
C ASN A 79 10.11 -5.32 2.69
N GLY A 80 9.16 -4.75 1.96
CA GLY A 80 9.43 -3.76 0.92
C GLY A 80 9.74 -2.36 1.43
N GLY A 81 9.54 -2.14 2.72
CA GLY A 81 9.81 -0.86 3.36
C GLY A 81 9.50 -0.91 4.84
N TYR A 82 9.84 0.16 5.52
CA TYR A 82 9.65 0.28 6.97
C TYR A 82 9.19 1.68 7.31
N ALA A 83 8.43 1.79 8.39
CA ALA A 83 8.06 3.08 8.98
C ALA A 83 8.70 3.16 10.36
N MET A 84 9.32 4.31 10.65
CA MET A 84 9.91 4.57 11.96
C MET A 84 9.16 5.71 12.64
N SER A 85 8.83 5.53 13.91
CA SER A 85 8.35 6.62 14.74
C SER A 85 9.38 6.93 15.81
N LEU A 86 9.48 8.21 16.13
CA LEU A 86 10.38 8.69 17.18
C LEU A 86 9.57 9.57 18.11
N THR A 87 9.57 9.21 19.40
CA THR A 87 8.87 9.98 20.43
C THR A 87 9.90 10.51 21.42
N ILE A 88 9.91 11.80 21.62
CA ILE A 88 10.84 12.46 22.55
C ILE A 88 10.03 13.11 23.66
N THR A 89 10.30 12.73 24.90
CA THR A 89 9.72 13.35 26.09
C THR A 89 10.85 13.94 26.93
N GLN A 90 10.49 14.56 28.05
CA GLN A 90 11.50 15.14 28.94
C GLN A 90 12.42 14.08 29.58
N THR A 91 11.96 12.85 29.67
CA THR A 91 12.68 11.80 30.39
C THR A 91 13.08 10.63 29.52
N LYS A 92 12.62 10.57 28.26
CA LYS A 92 12.75 9.37 27.47
C LYS A 92 12.72 9.66 25.98
N ILE A 93 13.52 8.93 25.22
CA ILE A 93 13.43 8.87 23.76
C ILE A 93 13.04 7.44 23.40
N SER A 94 11.96 7.29 22.65
CA SER A 94 11.47 5.98 22.21
C SER A 94 11.44 5.93 20.70
N SER A 95 11.88 4.82 20.14
CA SER A 95 11.72 4.58 18.70
C SER A 95 11.04 3.24 18.45
N LEU A 96 10.30 3.20 17.35
CA LEU A 96 9.55 2.02 16.94
C LEU A 96 9.68 1.90 15.42
N VAL A 97 10.04 0.72 14.95
CA VAL A 97 10.11 0.44 13.52
C VAL A 97 9.11 -0.66 13.19
N CYS A 98 8.26 -0.39 12.20
CA CYS A 98 7.28 -1.35 11.70
C CYS A 98 7.58 -1.69 10.25
N ASN A 99 7.22 -2.91 9.84
CA ASN A 99 7.20 -3.25 8.42
C ASN A 99 5.93 -2.69 7.76
N LEU A 100 5.74 -2.92 6.46
CA LEU A 100 4.60 -2.38 5.73
C LEU A 100 3.27 -3.04 6.09
N GLN A 101 3.28 -4.14 6.83
CA GLN A 101 2.06 -4.75 7.36
C GLN A 101 1.72 -4.26 8.77
N GLY A 102 2.49 -3.30 9.29
CA GLY A 102 2.28 -2.77 10.62
C GLY A 102 2.86 -3.60 11.75
N LYS A 103 3.63 -4.65 11.43
CA LYS A 103 4.27 -5.48 12.44
C LYS A 103 5.52 -4.78 12.98
N ILE A 104 5.63 -4.71 14.31
CA ILE A 104 6.79 -4.12 14.97
C ILE A 104 7.99 -5.06 14.77
N VAL A 105 9.06 -4.55 14.17
CA VAL A 105 10.28 -5.31 13.92
C VAL A 105 11.45 -4.85 14.80
N ALA A 106 11.36 -3.66 15.35
CA ALA A 106 12.37 -3.16 16.28
C ALA A 106 11.75 -2.12 17.20
N GLN A 107 12.21 -2.10 18.43
CA GLN A 107 11.77 -1.13 19.42
C GLN A 107 12.96 -0.78 20.29
N TYR A 108 13.16 0.49 20.58
CA TYR A 108 14.28 0.96 21.36
C TYR A 108 13.86 2.13 22.25
N ASP A 109 14.22 2.05 23.52
CA ASP A 109 13.96 3.10 24.50
C ASP A 109 15.27 3.54 25.12
N LEU A 110 15.51 4.84 25.13
CA LEU A 110 16.65 5.47 25.81
C LEU A 110 16.10 6.38 26.91
N VAL A 111 16.48 6.08 28.11
CA VAL A 111 16.05 6.83 29.31
C VAL A 111 17.10 7.82 29.75
#